data_fbfe7cff53f3e1dd6ae9f09aa211fb1c
#
_entry.id   fbfe7cff53f3e1dd6ae9f09aa211fb1c
#
_cell.length_a   1.000
_cell.length_b   1.000
_cell.length_c   1.000
_cell.angle_alpha   90.00
_cell.angle_beta   90.00
_cell.angle_gamma   90.00
#
_symmetry.space_group_name_H-M   'P 1'
#
loop_
_entity.id
_entity.type
_entity.pdbx_description
1 polymer ?
#
loop_
_entity_poly.entity_id
_entity_poly.type
_entity_poly.pdbx_seq_one_letter_code
_entity_poly.pdbx_strand_id
1 'polypeptide(L)'
;MEIRMTKVNDQFLGKNFTIWNADCVQVARGLPDATVGMTVYSPPFESLYTFSDDPRDMSNCRDKTTFWDHYKFLIGEVLRATKPGRLCAVHCMQLPTSKTRDGFIGIRDFRGEIVRAHQDAGWYFHSEVMIRKDPVVAMQRSKSIGLLHKQVCKDSTISRMALADYVVVFRKPGDNPEPVSGPFDAYYGDETTPDGALKSASAFRGVSHDRPGDPWYSVAVWQRYAESVWLDITQGDVLSRKDARDEPDEAHISPLQLTVIRRCLDLWSNPGDVVFSPFAGIGSELYVALQMGRKAIGAELKPSYFRQAVKNLSSVENECVAQDLFAAE
;
A
#
# COMPACT_ATOMS: atom_id res chain seq x y z
N MET A 1 -19.30 7.74 14.42
CA MET A 1 -18.21 8.72 14.68
C MET A 1 -18.44 9.89 13.75
N GLU A 2 -18.78 11.06 14.26
CA GLU A 2 -19.09 12.25 13.44
C GLU A 2 -17.77 12.98 13.14
N ILE A 3 -17.28 12.87 11.91
CA ILE A 3 -16.08 13.56 11.45
C ILE A 3 -16.50 14.91 10.88
N ARG A 4 -16.12 16.01 11.54
CA ARG A 4 -16.38 17.36 11.04
C ARG A 4 -15.38 17.75 9.97
N MET A 5 -15.77 17.65 8.71
CA MET A 5 -14.99 18.09 7.57
C MET A 5 -15.59 19.34 6.93
N THR A 6 -14.74 20.25 6.47
CA THR A 6 -15.18 21.56 5.94
C THR A 6 -15.56 21.54 4.47
N LYS A 7 -15.10 20.55 3.68
CA LYS A 7 -15.39 20.46 2.24
C LYS A 7 -15.30 19.01 1.74
N VAL A 8 -16.42 18.32 1.81
CA VAL A 8 -16.61 16.96 1.26
C VAL A 8 -17.43 17.08 -0.02
N ASN A 9 -16.98 16.48 -1.12
CA ASN A 9 -17.75 16.45 -2.36
C ASN A 9 -18.87 15.40 -2.29
N ASP A 10 -18.53 14.21 -1.74
CA ASP A 10 -19.45 13.09 -1.53
C ASP A 10 -18.89 12.15 -0.45
N GLN A 11 -19.72 11.27 0.10
CA GLN A 11 -19.31 10.27 1.09
C GLN A 11 -20.19 9.02 1.00
N PHE A 12 -19.60 7.89 1.37
CA PHE A 12 -20.33 6.64 1.52
C PHE A 12 -19.99 5.98 2.86
N LEU A 13 -21.03 5.57 3.58
CA LEU A 13 -20.99 4.96 4.90
C LEU A 13 -21.51 3.52 4.78
N GLY A 14 -20.61 2.52 4.70
CA GLY A 14 -20.94 1.11 4.84
C GLY A 14 -21.03 0.70 6.31
N LYS A 15 -21.25 -0.58 6.57
CA LYS A 15 -21.27 -1.15 7.92
C LYS A 15 -19.88 -1.15 8.56
N ASN A 16 -18.86 -1.54 7.79
CA ASN A 16 -17.47 -1.67 8.24
C ASN A 16 -16.49 -0.74 7.50
N PHE A 17 -16.98 0.12 6.62
CA PHE A 17 -16.12 1.08 5.93
C PHE A 17 -16.77 2.44 5.78
N THR A 18 -15.91 3.43 5.63
CA THR A 18 -16.29 4.78 5.24
C THR A 18 -15.29 5.31 4.24
N ILE A 19 -15.77 5.86 3.14
CA ILE A 19 -14.94 6.52 2.14
C ILE A 19 -15.51 7.90 1.81
N TRP A 20 -14.61 8.89 1.69
CA TRP A 20 -14.96 10.26 1.35
C TRP A 20 -14.38 10.66 -0.02
N ASN A 21 -15.22 11.26 -0.85
CA ASN A 21 -14.75 12.01 -2.01
C ASN A 21 -14.29 13.39 -1.52
N ALA A 22 -13.09 13.47 -1.02
CA ALA A 22 -12.54 14.64 -0.36
C ALA A 22 -11.00 14.65 -0.40
N ASP A 23 -10.42 15.78 -0.04
CA ASP A 23 -8.99 15.93 0.16
C ASP A 23 -8.49 15.06 1.32
N CYS A 24 -7.40 14.33 1.09
CA CYS A 24 -6.86 13.36 2.04
C CYS A 24 -6.36 13.99 3.35
N VAL A 25 -5.83 15.23 3.29
CA VAL A 25 -5.40 15.96 4.49
C VAL A 25 -6.59 16.32 5.36
N GLN A 26 -7.70 16.74 4.75
CA GLN A 26 -8.93 17.05 5.49
C GLN A 26 -9.52 15.81 6.14
N VAL A 27 -9.55 14.67 5.43
CA VAL A 27 -10.02 13.41 6.00
C VAL A 27 -9.12 12.99 7.16
N ALA A 28 -7.80 12.98 6.97
CA ALA A 28 -6.85 12.63 8.03
C ALA A 28 -7.00 13.52 9.27
N ARG A 29 -7.15 14.84 9.07
CA ARG A 29 -7.38 15.83 10.15
C ARG A 29 -8.68 15.56 10.90
N GLY A 30 -9.72 15.08 10.23
CA GLY A 30 -11.01 14.73 10.84
C GLY A 30 -10.96 13.47 11.69
N LEU A 31 -9.96 12.60 11.54
CA LEU A 31 -9.83 11.39 12.35
C LEU A 31 -9.44 11.73 13.79
N PRO A 32 -10.02 11.05 14.79
CA PRO A 32 -9.58 11.21 16.19
C PRO A 32 -8.14 10.73 16.38
N ASP A 33 -7.49 11.24 17.43
CA ASP A 33 -6.16 10.80 17.84
C ASP A 33 -6.15 9.31 18.17
N ALA A 34 -5.08 8.61 17.80
CA ALA A 34 -4.83 7.22 18.19
C ALA A 34 -5.97 6.24 17.85
N THR A 35 -6.65 6.44 16.72
CA THR A 35 -7.77 5.60 16.27
C THR A 35 -7.33 4.57 15.23
N VAL A 36 -6.36 4.93 14.37
CA VAL A 36 -5.92 4.12 13.25
C VAL A 36 -4.96 3.03 13.72
N GLY A 37 -5.30 1.76 13.45
CA GLY A 37 -4.46 0.61 13.75
C GLY A 37 -3.36 0.39 12.72
N MET A 38 -3.65 0.67 11.44
CA MET A 38 -2.70 0.53 10.33
C MET A 38 -3.02 1.52 9.21
N THR A 39 -1.99 2.13 8.65
CA THR A 39 -2.12 2.89 7.40
C THR A 39 -1.35 2.18 6.30
N VAL A 40 -1.99 1.97 5.15
CA VAL A 40 -1.32 1.41 3.96
C VAL A 40 -1.80 2.16 2.73
N TYR A 41 -0.86 2.59 1.88
CA TYR A 41 -1.18 3.37 0.69
C TYR A 41 0.00 3.49 -0.28
N SER A 42 -0.31 3.94 -1.50
CA SER A 42 0.65 4.39 -2.49
C SER A 42 0.39 5.87 -2.77
N PRO A 43 1.31 6.79 -2.44
CA PRO A 43 1.13 8.20 -2.72
C PRO A 43 1.21 8.48 -4.23
N PRO A 44 0.68 9.62 -4.72
CA PRO A 44 1.00 10.10 -6.06
C PRO A 44 2.52 10.22 -6.22
N PHE A 45 3.03 9.83 -7.39
CA PHE A 45 4.46 9.91 -7.69
C PHE A 45 4.82 11.30 -8.22
N GLU A 46 4.60 12.34 -7.39
CA GLU A 46 4.72 13.75 -7.76
C GLU A 46 3.95 14.06 -9.07
N SER A 47 4.52 14.84 -9.97
CA SER A 47 3.94 15.17 -11.28
C SER A 47 4.16 14.11 -12.36
N LEU A 48 4.49 12.86 -12.00
CA LEU A 48 4.67 11.80 -13.01
C LEU A 48 3.38 11.47 -13.75
N TYR A 49 2.24 11.53 -13.03
CA TYR A 49 0.89 11.35 -13.55
C TYR A 49 -0.04 12.37 -12.91
N THR A 50 -0.90 13.00 -13.71
CA THR A 50 -1.99 13.84 -13.22
C THR A 50 -3.25 13.00 -13.17
N PHE A 51 -3.91 12.95 -12.01
CA PHE A 51 -5.09 12.11 -11.80
C PHE A 51 -6.41 12.88 -11.92
N SER A 52 -6.41 14.17 -11.59
CA SER A 52 -7.60 15.03 -11.71
C SER A 52 -7.19 16.49 -11.97
N ASP A 53 -8.17 17.32 -12.36
CA ASP A 53 -7.98 18.78 -12.51
C ASP A 53 -8.21 19.55 -11.20
N ASP A 54 -8.48 18.87 -10.09
CA ASP A 54 -8.72 19.51 -8.80
C ASP A 54 -7.41 20.12 -8.26
N PRO A 55 -7.38 21.41 -7.88
CA PRO A 55 -6.18 22.05 -7.35
C PRO A 55 -5.69 21.45 -6.02
N ARG A 56 -6.50 20.66 -5.33
CA ARG A 56 -6.12 19.90 -4.11
C ARG A 56 -5.44 18.57 -4.42
N ASP A 57 -5.43 18.15 -5.68
CA ASP A 57 -4.73 16.93 -6.09
C ASP A 57 -3.23 17.15 -6.04
N MET A 58 -2.56 16.40 -5.16
CA MET A 58 -1.11 16.50 -4.99
C MET A 58 -0.33 16.16 -6.28
N SER A 59 -0.93 15.38 -7.20
CA SER A 59 -0.33 15.10 -8.51
C SER A 59 -0.27 16.33 -9.44
N ASN A 60 -1.05 17.37 -9.14
CA ASN A 60 -1.09 18.63 -9.90
C ASN A 60 -0.10 19.68 -9.38
N CYS A 61 0.70 19.35 -8.35
CA CYS A 61 1.70 20.28 -7.86
C CYS A 61 2.68 20.66 -8.98
N ARG A 62 2.80 21.98 -9.23
CA ARG A 62 3.63 22.52 -10.33
C ARG A 62 5.12 22.30 -10.11
N ASP A 63 5.51 22.19 -8.86
CA ASP A 63 6.89 21.99 -8.44
C ASP A 63 7.00 20.98 -7.31
N LYS A 64 8.20 20.45 -7.15
CA LYS A 64 8.54 19.45 -6.17
C LYS A 64 8.33 19.95 -4.72
N THR A 65 8.63 21.19 -4.44
CA THR A 65 8.53 21.77 -3.10
C THR A 65 7.09 21.77 -2.62
N THR A 66 6.18 22.23 -3.46
CA THR A 66 4.72 22.24 -3.16
C THR A 66 4.17 20.84 -2.87
N PHE A 67 4.61 19.81 -3.63
CA PHE A 67 4.22 18.42 -3.36
C PHE A 67 4.64 17.99 -1.95
N TRP A 68 5.92 18.20 -1.60
CA TRP A 68 6.44 17.77 -0.31
C TRP A 68 5.86 18.57 0.86
N ASP A 69 5.54 19.84 0.67
CA ASP A 69 4.87 20.65 1.69
C ASP A 69 3.46 20.12 1.98
N HIS A 70 2.67 19.79 0.95
CA HIS A 70 1.36 19.17 1.14
C HIS A 70 1.48 17.78 1.77
N TYR A 71 2.44 16.98 1.32
CA TYR A 71 2.66 15.64 1.84
C TYR A 71 3.05 15.63 3.31
N LYS A 72 3.85 16.60 3.76
CA LYS A 72 4.21 16.76 5.19
C LYS A 72 2.99 16.99 6.07
N PHE A 73 2.02 17.79 5.63
CA PHE A 73 0.78 17.97 6.38
C PHE A 73 0.02 16.65 6.54
N LEU A 74 -0.09 15.88 5.46
CA LEU A 74 -0.75 14.58 5.50
C LEU A 74 -0.08 13.63 6.48
N ILE A 75 1.24 13.41 6.35
CA ILE A 75 1.95 12.44 7.20
C ILE A 75 1.99 12.84 8.67
N GLY A 76 1.92 14.13 8.99
CA GLY A 76 1.75 14.63 10.35
C GLY A 76 0.38 14.28 10.93
N GLU A 77 -0.69 14.45 10.17
CA GLU A 77 -2.04 14.06 10.60
C GLU A 77 -2.20 12.54 10.69
N VAL A 78 -1.59 11.78 9.77
CA VAL A 78 -1.55 10.32 9.85
C VAL A 78 -0.80 9.86 11.11
N LEU A 79 0.31 10.53 11.46
CA LEU A 79 1.04 10.26 12.71
C LEU A 79 0.13 10.47 13.94
N ARG A 80 -0.58 11.58 14.00
CA ARG A 80 -1.50 11.91 15.09
C ARG A 80 -2.59 10.84 15.23
N ALA A 81 -3.25 10.50 14.12
CA ALA A 81 -4.38 9.56 14.10
C ALA A 81 -3.97 8.10 14.34
N THR A 82 -2.72 7.72 14.08
CA THR A 82 -2.22 6.36 14.29
C THR A 82 -2.08 6.07 15.79
N LYS A 83 -2.43 4.86 16.22
CA LYS A 83 -2.21 4.38 17.60
C LYS A 83 -0.70 4.34 17.92
N PRO A 84 -0.27 4.63 19.17
CA PRO A 84 1.14 4.49 19.56
C PRO A 84 1.70 3.10 19.23
N GLY A 85 2.93 3.04 18.77
CA GLY A 85 3.61 1.79 18.42
C GLY A 85 3.08 1.07 17.18
N ARG A 86 2.05 1.60 16.50
CA ARG A 86 1.48 1.05 15.26
C ARG A 86 2.18 1.60 14.02
N LEU A 87 1.88 1.00 12.89
CA LEU A 87 2.67 1.16 11.67
C LEU A 87 1.91 1.88 10.54
N CYS A 88 2.71 2.46 9.66
CA CYS A 88 2.30 3.03 8.38
C CYS A 88 3.19 2.44 7.28
N ALA A 89 2.59 1.77 6.30
CA ALA A 89 3.27 1.19 5.16
C ALA A 89 3.00 2.02 3.90
N VAL A 90 4.06 2.50 3.27
CA VAL A 90 3.99 3.32 2.06
C VAL A 90 4.60 2.56 0.90
N HIS A 91 3.76 2.22 -0.08
CA HIS A 91 4.24 1.65 -1.33
C HIS A 91 4.75 2.75 -2.25
N CYS A 92 5.95 2.60 -2.76
CA CYS A 92 6.56 3.56 -3.69
C CYS A 92 7.55 2.90 -4.64
N MET A 93 8.03 3.66 -5.60
CA MET A 93 9.14 3.28 -6.48
C MET A 93 10.07 4.46 -6.69
N GLN A 94 11.27 4.19 -7.16
CA GLN A 94 12.15 5.25 -7.66
C GLN A 94 11.59 5.85 -8.96
N LEU A 95 11.80 7.15 -9.17
CA LEU A 95 11.26 7.83 -10.35
C LEU A 95 12.27 7.82 -11.50
N PRO A 96 11.89 7.30 -12.69
CA PRO A 96 12.77 7.37 -13.85
C PRO A 96 12.89 8.81 -14.34
N THR A 97 14.10 9.23 -14.69
CA THR A 97 14.34 10.47 -15.40
C THR A 97 14.38 10.27 -16.90
N SER A 98 14.14 11.34 -17.64
CA SER A 98 14.24 11.36 -19.09
C SER A 98 15.07 12.55 -19.57
N LYS A 99 15.77 12.40 -20.70
CA LYS A 99 16.58 13.46 -21.25
C LYS A 99 15.77 14.72 -21.56
N THR A 100 14.53 14.56 -22.01
CA THR A 100 13.66 15.66 -22.42
C THR A 100 13.17 16.48 -21.22
N ARG A 101 12.76 15.79 -20.14
CA ARG A 101 12.17 16.41 -18.94
C ARG A 101 13.26 16.86 -17.95
N ASP A 102 14.26 15.99 -17.72
CA ASP A 102 15.20 16.10 -16.62
C ASP A 102 16.64 16.44 -17.09
N GLY A 103 16.89 16.43 -18.40
CA GLY A 103 18.21 16.69 -18.98
C GLY A 103 19.14 15.46 -18.99
N PHE A 104 18.80 14.39 -18.30
CA PHE A 104 19.60 13.16 -18.22
C PHE A 104 18.72 11.90 -18.10
N ILE A 105 19.32 10.75 -18.38
CA ILE A 105 18.70 9.43 -18.16
C ILE A 105 19.28 8.86 -16.86
N GLY A 106 18.42 8.55 -15.91
CA GLY A 106 18.80 8.00 -14.61
C GLY A 106 17.61 7.75 -13.70
N ILE A 107 17.81 7.92 -12.41
CA ILE A 107 16.83 7.65 -11.37
C ILE A 107 16.85 8.83 -10.39
N ARG A 108 15.66 9.25 -9.95
CA ARG A 108 15.48 10.18 -8.83
C ARG A 108 15.04 9.39 -7.60
N ASP A 109 15.68 9.70 -6.47
CA ASP A 109 15.48 9.00 -5.19
C ASP A 109 14.18 9.43 -4.48
N PHE A 110 13.02 9.05 -5.03
CA PHE A 110 11.72 9.34 -4.42
C PHE A 110 11.50 8.56 -3.13
N ARG A 111 11.93 7.28 -3.09
CA ARG A 111 11.86 6.46 -1.88
C ARG A 111 12.62 7.10 -0.72
N GLY A 112 13.85 7.56 -0.95
CA GLY A 112 14.65 8.22 0.10
C GLY A 112 14.03 9.54 0.56
N GLU A 113 13.34 10.27 -0.33
CA GLU A 113 12.60 11.48 0.04
C GLU A 113 11.39 11.14 0.93
N ILE A 114 10.64 10.07 0.64
CA ILE A 114 9.57 9.56 1.52
C ILE A 114 10.12 9.23 2.91
N VAL A 115 11.26 8.52 2.99
CA VAL A 115 11.89 8.17 4.27
C VAL A 115 12.22 9.43 5.07
N ARG A 116 12.89 10.39 4.46
CA ARG A 116 13.26 11.66 5.12
C ARG A 116 12.04 12.44 5.59
N ALA A 117 11.02 12.57 4.73
CA ALA A 117 9.81 13.31 5.07
C ALA A 117 9.09 12.72 6.29
N HIS A 118 9.01 11.39 6.38
CA HIS A 118 8.40 10.73 7.53
C HIS A 118 9.24 10.88 8.80
N GLN A 119 10.57 10.72 8.71
CA GLN A 119 11.47 10.92 9.85
C GLN A 119 11.40 12.37 10.38
N ASP A 120 11.36 13.35 9.48
CA ASP A 120 11.21 14.77 9.83
C ASP A 120 9.85 15.06 10.49
N ALA A 121 8.81 14.29 10.15
CA ALA A 121 7.50 14.38 10.78
C ALA A 121 7.40 13.64 12.13
N GLY A 122 8.45 12.92 12.55
CA GLY A 122 8.51 12.24 13.85
C GLY A 122 8.24 10.74 13.81
N TRP A 123 8.15 10.13 12.63
CA TRP A 123 8.06 8.69 12.49
C TRP A 123 9.45 8.02 12.64
N TYR A 124 9.47 6.80 13.19
CA TYR A 124 10.65 5.94 13.09
C TYR A 124 10.64 5.19 11.78
N PHE A 125 11.72 5.21 11.01
CA PHE A 125 11.91 4.31 9.89
C PHE A 125 12.12 2.90 10.43
N HIS A 126 11.12 2.03 10.24
CA HIS A 126 11.05 0.72 10.88
C HIS A 126 11.70 -0.37 10.02
N SER A 127 11.26 -0.48 8.78
CA SER A 127 11.74 -1.52 7.86
C SER A 127 11.35 -1.19 6.41
N GLU A 128 11.86 -1.98 5.49
CA GLU A 128 11.44 -1.91 4.09
C GLU A 128 11.50 -3.28 3.44
N VAL A 129 10.68 -3.46 2.41
CA VAL A 129 10.70 -4.63 1.53
C VAL A 129 10.79 -4.16 0.09
N MET A 130 11.65 -4.80 -0.70
CA MET A 130 11.73 -4.60 -2.13
C MET A 130 10.81 -5.60 -2.84
N ILE A 131 10.03 -5.13 -3.82
CA ILE A 131 9.20 -5.97 -4.68
C ILE A 131 9.86 -6.07 -6.04
N ARG A 132 10.17 -7.31 -6.44
CA ARG A 132 10.77 -7.58 -7.75
C ARG A 132 9.82 -7.19 -8.88
N LYS A 133 10.35 -6.54 -9.90
CA LYS A 133 9.65 -6.33 -11.18
C LYS A 133 10.33 -7.08 -12.31
N ASP A 134 9.52 -7.74 -13.13
CA ASP A 134 10.00 -8.36 -14.34
C ASP A 134 10.39 -7.28 -15.37
N PRO A 135 11.62 -7.30 -15.91
CA PRO A 135 12.09 -6.26 -16.84
C PRO A 135 11.31 -6.24 -18.15
N VAL A 136 10.79 -7.38 -18.60
CA VAL A 136 9.99 -7.46 -19.84
C VAL A 136 8.65 -6.77 -19.63
N VAL A 137 7.97 -7.06 -18.52
CA VAL A 137 6.69 -6.40 -18.17
C VAL A 137 6.89 -4.91 -17.95
N ALA A 138 7.96 -4.52 -17.25
CA ALA A 138 8.31 -3.11 -17.01
C ALA A 138 8.58 -2.37 -18.33
N MET A 139 9.28 -3.00 -19.26
CA MET A 139 9.57 -2.46 -20.60
C MET A 139 8.29 -2.28 -21.42
N GLN A 140 7.42 -3.30 -21.45
CA GLN A 140 6.14 -3.24 -22.18
C GLN A 140 5.23 -2.12 -21.69
N ARG A 141 5.18 -1.91 -20.36
CA ARG A 141 4.37 -0.85 -19.74
C ARG A 141 4.94 0.55 -19.96
N SER A 142 6.25 0.72 -19.77
CA SER A 142 6.90 2.03 -19.82
C SER A 142 7.40 2.45 -21.20
N LYS A 143 7.55 1.48 -22.13
CA LYS A 143 8.20 1.65 -23.44
C LYS A 143 9.56 2.37 -23.34
N SER A 144 10.23 2.24 -22.20
CA SER A 144 11.47 2.94 -21.88
C SER A 144 12.64 2.37 -22.69
N ILE A 145 13.28 3.21 -23.47
CA ILE A 145 14.44 2.83 -24.33
C ILE A 145 15.56 2.21 -23.48
N GLY A 146 15.82 2.72 -22.27
CA GLY A 146 16.84 2.20 -21.38
C GLY A 146 16.62 0.77 -20.88
N LEU A 147 15.40 0.22 -21.02
CA LEU A 147 15.08 -1.18 -20.66
C LEU A 147 15.14 -2.14 -21.85
N LEU A 148 15.35 -1.66 -23.07
CA LEU A 148 15.36 -2.51 -24.25
C LEU A 148 16.66 -3.32 -24.32
N HIS A 149 16.56 -4.63 -24.54
CA HIS A 149 17.69 -5.49 -24.82
C HIS A 149 18.57 -4.94 -25.97
N LYS A 150 17.93 -4.41 -27.03
CA LYS A 150 18.62 -3.74 -28.13
C LYS A 150 19.55 -2.61 -27.65
N GLN A 151 19.15 -1.87 -26.61
CA GLN A 151 19.97 -0.76 -26.06
C GLN A 151 21.19 -1.30 -25.33
N VAL A 152 21.05 -2.41 -24.58
CA VAL A 152 22.19 -3.09 -23.93
C VAL A 152 23.24 -3.50 -24.97
N CYS A 153 22.79 -4.05 -26.11
CA CYS A 153 23.69 -4.46 -27.20
C CYS A 153 24.32 -3.27 -27.93
N LYS A 154 23.66 -2.11 -27.96
CA LYS A 154 24.15 -0.91 -28.65
C LYS A 154 25.08 -0.07 -27.78
N ASP A 155 24.65 0.22 -26.58
CA ASP A 155 25.38 0.99 -25.58
C ASP A 155 24.75 0.75 -24.20
N SER A 156 25.41 -0.10 -23.41
CA SER A 156 24.91 -0.49 -22.09
C SER A 156 25.01 0.65 -21.07
N THR A 157 25.78 1.69 -21.30
CA THR A 157 25.90 2.83 -20.39
C THR A 157 24.61 3.67 -20.31
N ILE A 158 23.73 3.56 -21.31
CA ILE A 158 22.43 4.21 -21.34
C ILE A 158 21.34 3.27 -20.79
N SER A 159 21.68 1.99 -20.61
CA SER A 159 20.74 1.00 -20.09
C SER A 159 20.55 1.18 -18.58
N ARG A 160 19.35 0.90 -18.10
CA ARG A 160 19.04 0.82 -16.67
C ARG A 160 18.27 -0.44 -16.35
N MET A 161 18.34 -0.87 -15.11
CA MET A 161 17.55 -1.99 -14.61
C MET A 161 16.07 -1.61 -14.49
N ALA A 162 15.19 -2.60 -14.47
CA ALA A 162 13.81 -2.39 -14.07
C ALA A 162 13.79 -1.82 -12.65
N LEU A 163 12.95 -0.80 -12.43
CA LEU A 163 12.81 -0.20 -11.12
C LEU A 163 11.96 -1.12 -10.24
N ALA A 164 12.51 -1.54 -9.11
CA ALA A 164 11.74 -2.25 -8.11
C ALA A 164 10.70 -1.32 -7.46
N ASP A 165 9.62 -1.91 -6.94
CA ASP A 165 8.78 -1.22 -5.98
C ASP A 165 9.29 -1.49 -4.56
N TYR A 166 8.88 -0.65 -3.64
CA TYR A 166 9.22 -0.75 -2.23
C TYR A 166 7.97 -0.60 -1.38
N VAL A 167 7.90 -1.36 -0.30
CA VAL A 167 7.04 -1.05 0.84
C VAL A 167 7.94 -0.50 1.92
N VAL A 168 7.84 0.79 2.18
CA VAL A 168 8.60 1.48 3.23
C VAL A 168 7.72 1.60 4.47
N VAL A 169 8.20 1.12 5.60
CA VAL A 169 7.40 0.98 6.81
C VAL A 169 7.90 1.93 7.89
N PHE A 170 6.97 2.65 8.47
CA PHE A 170 7.22 3.59 9.54
C PHE A 170 6.46 3.18 10.80
N ARG A 171 7.05 3.43 11.97
CA ARG A 171 6.46 3.15 13.28
C ARG A 171 6.22 4.47 14.01
N LYS A 172 5.00 4.63 14.54
CA LYS A 172 4.72 5.74 15.47
C LYS A 172 5.47 5.50 16.79
N PRO A 173 6.14 6.51 17.35
CA PRO A 173 6.71 6.44 18.71
C PRO A 173 5.68 6.04 19.76
N GLY A 174 6.16 5.39 20.81
CA GLY A 174 5.35 4.92 21.95
C GLY A 174 5.17 3.40 21.96
N ASP A 175 4.61 2.91 23.03
CA ASP A 175 4.34 1.49 23.24
C ASP A 175 3.03 1.08 22.58
N ASN A 176 2.99 -0.13 22.04
CA ASN A 176 1.77 -0.71 21.51
C ASN A 176 1.05 -1.51 22.61
N PRO A 177 -0.07 -1.03 23.14
CA PRO A 177 -0.79 -1.72 24.19
C PRO A 177 -1.57 -2.95 23.69
N GLU A 178 -1.79 -3.05 22.37
CA GLU A 178 -2.52 -4.13 21.72
C GLU A 178 -1.56 -4.88 20.77
N PRO A 179 -0.89 -5.95 21.23
CA PRO A 179 0.03 -6.72 20.37
C PRO A 179 -0.64 -7.14 19.07
N VAL A 180 0.11 -7.05 17.97
CA VAL A 180 -0.31 -7.56 16.66
C VAL A 180 0.23 -8.97 16.51
N SER A 181 -0.65 -9.95 16.40
CA SER A 181 -0.26 -11.35 16.21
C SER A 181 -0.39 -11.83 14.77
N GLY A 182 -1.20 -11.11 13.95
CA GLY A 182 -1.44 -11.50 12.55
C GLY A 182 -1.97 -12.94 12.43
N PRO A 183 -1.58 -13.67 11.38
CA PRO A 183 -1.89 -15.10 11.23
C PRO A 183 -1.02 -16.01 12.09
N PHE A 184 -0.18 -15.45 12.96
CA PHE A 184 0.80 -16.15 13.79
C PHE A 184 0.22 -16.41 15.19
N ASP A 185 -0.96 -17.04 15.24
CA ASP A 185 -1.68 -17.37 16.47
C ASP A 185 -1.07 -18.52 17.25
N ALA A 186 -0.23 -19.33 16.59
CA ALA A 186 0.50 -20.43 17.22
C ALA A 186 2.01 -20.14 17.19
N TYR A 187 2.61 -20.04 18.37
CA TYR A 187 4.06 -19.96 18.54
C TYR A 187 4.67 -21.36 18.59
N TYR A 188 5.51 -21.67 17.62
CA TYR A 188 6.27 -22.91 17.55
C TYR A 188 7.76 -22.60 17.79
N GLY A 189 8.10 -22.09 18.97
CA GLY A 189 9.43 -21.51 19.21
C GLY A 189 10.33 -22.27 20.16
N ASP A 190 9.84 -23.27 20.87
CA ASP A 190 10.58 -23.96 21.94
C ASP A 190 10.43 -25.48 21.83
N GLU A 191 9.61 -26.11 22.62
CA GLU A 191 9.52 -27.58 22.71
C GLU A 191 8.92 -28.24 21.47
N THR A 192 8.09 -27.51 20.72
CA THR A 192 7.38 -28.00 19.54
C THR A 192 8.12 -27.74 18.23
N THR A 193 9.11 -26.86 18.22
CA THR A 193 9.92 -26.58 17.04
C THR A 193 11.06 -27.59 16.94
N PRO A 194 11.07 -28.49 15.93
CA PRO A 194 12.22 -29.36 15.74
C PRO A 194 13.50 -28.51 15.59
N ASP A 195 14.53 -28.85 16.34
CA ASP A 195 15.81 -28.16 16.38
C ASP A 195 16.42 -27.87 14.98
N GLY A 196 16.11 -28.70 14.00
CA GLY A 196 16.56 -28.54 12.61
C GLY A 196 15.73 -27.53 11.80
N ALA A 197 14.50 -27.23 12.18
CA ALA A 197 13.57 -26.46 11.36
C ALA A 197 13.93 -24.98 11.28
N LEU A 198 14.37 -24.38 12.38
CA LEU A 198 14.85 -22.98 12.41
C LEU A 198 16.30 -22.83 11.96
N LYS A 199 17.07 -23.92 11.90
CA LYS A 199 18.48 -23.90 11.49
C LYS A 199 18.67 -23.90 9.97
N SER A 200 17.65 -24.23 9.20
CA SER A 200 17.73 -24.30 7.74
C SER A 200 16.63 -23.44 7.11
N ALA A 201 16.96 -22.24 6.68
CA ALA A 201 16.08 -21.36 5.92
C ALA A 201 15.52 -21.99 4.63
N SER A 202 16.17 -23.05 4.11
CA SER A 202 15.72 -23.79 2.93
C SER A 202 14.68 -24.87 3.25
N ALA A 203 14.56 -25.30 4.53
CA ALA A 203 13.68 -26.40 4.91
C ALA A 203 12.20 -26.14 4.62
N PHE A 204 11.78 -24.88 4.61
CA PHE A 204 10.40 -24.46 4.40
C PHE A 204 10.15 -23.88 2.99
N ARG A 205 11.19 -23.62 2.22
CA ARG A 205 11.05 -23.21 0.82
C ARG A 205 10.58 -24.40 -0.02
N GLY A 206 9.37 -24.35 -0.50
CA GLY A 206 8.78 -25.39 -1.34
C GLY A 206 7.93 -26.41 -0.60
N VAL A 207 7.78 -26.30 0.72
CA VAL A 207 6.73 -27.03 1.44
C VAL A 207 5.44 -26.23 1.30
N SER A 208 4.41 -26.85 0.73
CA SER A 208 3.07 -26.24 0.62
C SER A 208 2.43 -26.22 2.01
N HIS A 209 2.60 -25.12 2.71
CA HIS A 209 1.93 -24.84 3.98
C HIS A 209 0.83 -23.79 3.76
N ASP A 210 0.01 -24.01 2.72
CA ASP A 210 -1.05 -23.08 2.35
C ASP A 210 -2.32 -23.24 3.18
N ARG A 211 -2.28 -24.10 4.21
CA ARG A 211 -3.45 -24.41 5.02
C ARG A 211 -3.32 -23.80 6.41
N PRO A 212 -4.16 -22.79 6.74
CA PRO A 212 -4.33 -22.36 8.13
C PRO A 212 -4.66 -23.58 9.00
N GLY A 213 -3.98 -23.73 10.15
CA GLY A 213 -4.12 -24.89 11.04
C GLY A 213 -3.07 -26.00 10.85
N ASP A 214 -2.27 -25.95 9.79
CA ASP A 214 -1.06 -26.78 9.70
C ASP A 214 -0.05 -26.32 10.77
N PRO A 215 0.57 -27.25 11.53
CA PRO A 215 1.55 -26.90 12.58
C PRO A 215 2.68 -25.98 12.13
N TRP A 216 3.06 -26.02 10.87
CA TRP A 216 4.13 -25.22 10.31
C TRP A 216 3.69 -23.98 9.51
N TYR A 217 2.38 -23.74 9.45
CA TYR A 217 1.82 -22.65 8.65
C TYR A 217 2.39 -21.29 9.04
N SER A 218 2.39 -20.96 10.33
CA SER A 218 2.92 -19.68 10.81
C SER A 218 4.40 -19.48 10.48
N VAL A 219 5.21 -20.53 10.61
CA VAL A 219 6.65 -20.49 10.27
C VAL A 219 6.84 -20.28 8.77
N ALA A 220 6.10 -20.98 7.94
CA ALA A 220 6.18 -20.85 6.48
C ALA A 220 5.74 -19.47 5.99
N VAL A 221 4.67 -18.92 6.57
CA VAL A 221 4.21 -17.54 6.29
C VAL A 221 5.26 -16.54 6.74
N TRP A 222 5.78 -16.68 7.96
CA TRP A 222 6.85 -15.82 8.47
C TRP A 222 8.07 -15.82 7.55
N GLN A 223 8.59 -16.97 7.15
CA GLN A 223 9.76 -17.05 6.26
C GLN A 223 9.53 -16.27 4.96
N ARG A 224 8.38 -16.45 4.32
CA ARG A 224 8.06 -15.80 3.06
C ARG A 224 7.85 -14.30 3.21
N TYR A 225 7.22 -13.86 4.32
CA TYR A 225 6.89 -12.45 4.54
C TYR A 225 8.06 -11.65 5.12
N ALA A 226 8.95 -12.28 5.90
CA ALA A 226 10.13 -11.67 6.46
C ALA A 226 11.30 -11.52 5.46
N GLU A 227 11.17 -12.04 4.23
CA GLU A 227 12.16 -11.81 3.20
C GLU A 227 12.24 -10.32 2.84
N SER A 228 13.46 -9.80 2.70
CA SER A 228 13.71 -8.40 2.32
C SER A 228 13.36 -8.10 0.86
N VAL A 229 13.18 -9.15 0.04
CA VAL A 229 12.80 -9.05 -1.37
C VAL A 229 11.66 -10.03 -1.64
N TRP A 230 10.48 -9.51 -1.94
CA TRP A 230 9.36 -10.33 -2.37
C TRP A 230 9.44 -10.63 -3.85
N LEU A 231 9.74 -11.87 -4.18
CA LEU A 231 9.93 -12.36 -5.55
C LEU A 231 8.64 -12.86 -6.19
N ASP A 232 7.64 -13.21 -5.40
CA ASP A 232 6.42 -13.93 -5.74
C ASP A 232 5.17 -13.04 -5.88
N ILE A 233 5.36 -11.72 -5.93
CA ILE A 233 4.25 -10.78 -6.15
C ILE A 233 3.85 -10.76 -7.63
N THR A 234 2.62 -11.15 -7.90
CA THR A 234 2.04 -11.09 -9.25
C THR A 234 1.59 -9.66 -9.57
N GLN A 235 2.18 -9.05 -10.59
CA GLN A 235 1.89 -7.64 -10.95
C GLN A 235 0.46 -7.41 -11.46
N GLY A 236 -0.24 -8.46 -11.87
CA GLY A 236 -1.63 -8.43 -12.32
C GLY A 236 -2.66 -8.66 -11.22
N ASP A 237 -2.24 -8.96 -10.01
CA ASP A 237 -3.12 -9.17 -8.84
C ASP A 237 -3.64 -7.83 -8.31
N VAL A 238 -4.56 -7.22 -9.05
CA VAL A 238 -5.13 -5.89 -8.77
C VAL A 238 -6.63 -5.88 -9.04
N LEU A 239 -7.36 -4.96 -8.40
CA LEU A 239 -8.77 -4.74 -8.72
C LEU A 239 -8.96 -4.32 -10.18
N SER A 240 -10.12 -4.70 -10.76
CA SER A 240 -10.49 -4.29 -12.11
C SER A 240 -10.65 -2.77 -12.18
N ARG A 241 -9.99 -2.17 -13.17
CA ARG A 241 -10.02 -0.73 -13.42
C ARG A 241 -10.85 -0.32 -14.64
N LYS A 242 -11.54 -1.28 -15.27
CA LYS A 242 -12.23 -1.03 -16.55
C LYS A 242 -13.31 0.05 -16.43
N ASP A 243 -14.07 0.01 -15.33
CA ASP A 243 -15.22 0.90 -15.11
C ASP A 243 -14.86 2.20 -14.38
N ALA A 244 -13.58 2.38 -14.00
CA ALA A 244 -13.10 3.56 -13.29
C ALA A 244 -12.57 4.67 -14.21
N ARG A 245 -12.49 4.41 -15.51
CA ARG A 245 -11.93 5.35 -16.49
C ARG A 245 -13.00 6.32 -16.96
N ASP A 246 -12.71 7.62 -16.91
CA ASP A 246 -13.54 8.64 -17.52
C ASP A 246 -13.33 8.71 -19.04
N GLU A 247 -12.09 8.44 -19.49
CA GLU A 247 -11.66 8.42 -20.90
C GLU A 247 -10.99 7.08 -21.26
N PRO A 248 -11.16 6.56 -22.50
CA PRO A 248 -10.53 5.30 -22.94
C PRO A 248 -8.99 5.30 -22.82
N ASP A 249 -8.37 6.47 -22.98
CA ASP A 249 -6.93 6.66 -22.97
C ASP A 249 -6.34 6.91 -21.56
N GLU A 250 -7.19 6.90 -20.53
CA GLU A 250 -6.74 7.04 -19.14
C GLU A 250 -5.98 5.79 -18.69
N ALA A 251 -4.67 5.79 -18.98
CA ALA A 251 -3.78 4.65 -18.76
C ALA A 251 -3.18 4.57 -17.34
N HIS A 252 -3.43 5.58 -16.50
CA HIS A 252 -2.62 5.85 -15.30
C HIS A 252 -3.14 5.26 -14.00
N ILE A 253 -4.29 4.57 -14.01
CA ILE A 253 -4.76 3.83 -12.84
C ILE A 253 -3.81 2.66 -12.59
N SER A 254 -3.09 2.73 -11.48
CA SER A 254 -2.17 1.66 -11.05
C SER A 254 -2.53 1.23 -9.62
N PRO A 255 -3.59 0.42 -9.45
CA PRO A 255 -3.96 -0.08 -8.12
C PRO A 255 -2.79 -0.87 -7.52
N LEU A 256 -2.63 -0.78 -6.21
CA LEU A 256 -1.68 -1.59 -5.47
C LEU A 256 -2.08 -3.08 -5.55
N GLN A 257 -1.10 -3.97 -5.64
CA GLN A 257 -1.35 -5.41 -5.68
C GLN A 257 -2.00 -5.90 -4.38
N LEU A 258 -3.06 -6.67 -4.52
CA LEU A 258 -3.85 -7.18 -3.37
C LEU A 258 -3.00 -8.04 -2.44
N THR A 259 -2.10 -8.87 -2.99
CA THR A 259 -1.15 -9.68 -2.20
C THR A 259 -0.20 -8.80 -1.37
N VAL A 260 0.27 -7.66 -1.88
CA VAL A 260 1.12 -6.74 -1.11
C VAL A 260 0.36 -6.17 0.08
N ILE A 261 -0.88 -5.71 -0.16
CA ILE A 261 -1.74 -5.18 0.89
C ILE A 261 -2.02 -6.25 1.94
N ARG A 262 -2.38 -7.47 1.51
CA ARG A 262 -2.66 -8.60 2.39
C ARG A 262 -1.47 -8.90 3.32
N ARG A 263 -0.25 -8.96 2.79
CA ARG A 263 0.96 -9.17 3.60
C ARG A 263 1.19 -8.06 4.63
N CYS A 264 0.98 -6.81 4.23
CA CYS A 264 1.07 -5.68 5.17
C CYS A 264 0.05 -5.81 6.31
N LEU A 265 -1.20 -6.20 6.00
CA LEU A 265 -2.25 -6.35 7.00
C LEU A 265 -2.06 -7.59 7.89
N ASP A 266 -1.59 -8.70 7.33
CA ASP A 266 -1.23 -9.90 8.09
C ASP A 266 -0.13 -9.61 9.11
N LEU A 267 0.93 -8.92 8.67
CA LEU A 267 2.09 -8.64 9.51
C LEU A 267 1.81 -7.58 10.59
N TRP A 268 0.96 -6.58 10.30
CA TRP A 268 0.98 -5.33 11.06
C TRP A 268 -0.39 -4.83 11.52
N SER A 269 -1.44 -5.66 11.40
CA SER A 269 -2.77 -5.32 11.91
C SER A 269 -3.51 -6.52 12.49
N ASN A 270 -4.41 -6.26 13.42
CA ASN A 270 -5.32 -7.27 13.96
C ASN A 270 -6.70 -7.21 13.26
N PRO A 271 -7.48 -8.30 13.23
CA PRO A 271 -8.90 -8.23 12.93
C PRO A 271 -9.60 -7.17 13.80
N GLY A 272 -10.52 -6.41 13.21
CA GLY A 272 -11.22 -5.31 13.89
C GLY A 272 -10.44 -3.98 13.96
N ASP A 273 -9.15 -3.94 13.64
CA ASP A 273 -8.39 -2.70 13.53
C ASP A 273 -8.96 -1.78 12.44
N VAL A 274 -8.80 -0.47 12.65
CA VAL A 274 -9.10 0.53 11.62
C VAL A 274 -7.90 0.65 10.68
N VAL A 275 -8.11 0.35 9.41
CA VAL A 275 -7.14 0.55 8.32
C VAL A 275 -7.49 1.84 7.58
N PHE A 276 -6.50 2.72 7.41
CA PHE A 276 -6.67 3.98 6.70
C PHE A 276 -5.87 4.00 5.40
N SER A 277 -6.49 4.46 4.30
CA SER A 277 -5.81 4.81 3.05
C SER A 277 -6.14 6.24 2.66
N PRO A 278 -5.17 7.18 2.69
CA PRO A 278 -5.38 8.56 2.29
C PRO A 278 -5.50 8.74 0.76
N PHE A 279 -5.09 7.76 -0.02
CA PHE A 279 -5.17 7.74 -1.48
C PHE A 279 -5.82 6.43 -1.92
N ALA A 280 -7.12 6.30 -1.62
CA ALA A 280 -7.83 5.02 -1.76
C ALA A 280 -7.96 4.54 -3.22
N GLY A 281 -7.88 5.44 -4.20
CA GLY A 281 -8.07 5.09 -5.60
C GLY A 281 -9.40 4.38 -5.83
N ILE A 282 -9.34 3.20 -6.43
CA ILE A 282 -10.52 2.32 -6.59
C ILE A 282 -10.78 1.41 -5.39
N GLY A 283 -10.10 1.66 -4.25
CA GLY A 283 -10.37 1.03 -2.96
C GLY A 283 -9.59 -0.23 -2.65
N SER A 284 -8.44 -0.49 -3.28
CA SER A 284 -7.71 -1.76 -3.13
C SER A 284 -7.33 -2.08 -1.68
N GLU A 285 -6.77 -1.10 -0.96
CA GLU A 285 -6.34 -1.25 0.43
C GLU A 285 -7.53 -1.52 1.35
N LEU A 286 -8.61 -0.80 1.13
CA LEU A 286 -9.84 -0.92 1.91
C LEU A 286 -10.56 -2.24 1.61
N TYR A 287 -10.56 -2.68 0.35
CA TYR A 287 -11.13 -3.93 -0.10
C TYR A 287 -10.48 -5.13 0.62
N VAL A 288 -9.14 -5.18 0.64
CA VAL A 288 -8.42 -6.25 1.34
C VAL A 288 -8.63 -6.15 2.86
N ALA A 289 -8.67 -4.94 3.42
CA ALA A 289 -8.94 -4.75 4.83
C ALA A 289 -10.30 -5.36 5.24
N LEU A 290 -11.36 -5.12 4.45
CA LEU A 290 -12.69 -5.71 4.68
C LEU A 290 -12.67 -7.24 4.54
N GLN A 291 -12.03 -7.78 3.49
CA GLN A 291 -11.88 -9.23 3.32
C GLN A 291 -11.21 -9.92 4.51
N MET A 292 -10.35 -9.20 5.20
CA MET A 292 -9.59 -9.71 6.34
C MET A 292 -10.22 -9.34 7.70
N GLY A 293 -11.48 -8.89 7.72
CA GLY A 293 -12.20 -8.55 8.95
C GLY A 293 -11.72 -7.29 9.66
N ARG A 294 -11.07 -6.37 8.96
CA ARG A 294 -10.71 -5.04 9.48
C ARG A 294 -11.80 -4.04 9.13
N LYS A 295 -11.81 -2.89 9.83
CA LYS A 295 -12.60 -1.73 9.44
C LYS A 295 -11.78 -0.85 8.51
N ALA A 296 -12.44 -0.20 7.55
CA ALA A 296 -11.74 0.54 6.52
C ALA A 296 -12.16 2.02 6.45
N ILE A 297 -11.19 2.90 6.35
CA ILE A 297 -11.39 4.35 6.18
C ILE A 297 -10.56 4.82 4.98
N GLY A 298 -11.16 5.59 4.08
CA GLY A 298 -10.46 6.08 2.88
C GLY A 298 -10.82 7.48 2.45
N ALA A 299 -9.88 8.11 1.75
CA ALA A 299 -10.07 9.34 1.02
C ALA A 299 -9.72 9.13 -0.45
N GLU A 300 -10.57 9.63 -1.34
CA GLU A 300 -10.31 9.65 -2.77
C GLU A 300 -10.88 10.93 -3.37
N LEU A 301 -10.02 11.72 -4.02
CA LEU A 301 -10.41 13.03 -4.52
C LEU A 301 -11.11 12.93 -5.89
N LYS A 302 -10.69 11.97 -6.75
CA LYS A 302 -11.26 11.81 -8.08
C LYS A 302 -12.64 11.15 -8.03
N PRO A 303 -13.72 11.81 -8.51
CA PRO A 303 -15.09 11.28 -8.37
C PRO A 303 -15.31 9.92 -9.05
N SER A 304 -14.69 9.66 -10.20
CA SER A 304 -14.83 8.36 -10.88
C SER A 304 -14.21 7.22 -10.10
N TYR A 305 -13.02 7.45 -9.50
CA TYR A 305 -12.34 6.46 -8.65
C TYR A 305 -13.12 6.22 -7.36
N PHE A 306 -13.62 7.29 -6.73
CA PHE A 306 -14.51 7.19 -5.57
C PHE A 306 -15.73 6.32 -5.85
N ARG A 307 -16.46 6.59 -6.97
CA ARG A 307 -17.63 5.77 -7.34
C ARG A 307 -17.27 4.30 -7.55
N GLN A 308 -16.12 4.02 -8.18
CA GLN A 308 -15.66 2.65 -8.36
C GLN A 308 -15.26 2.01 -7.03
N ALA A 309 -14.59 2.75 -6.14
CA ALA A 309 -14.27 2.28 -4.79
C ALA A 309 -15.53 1.89 -4.01
N VAL A 310 -16.57 2.74 -4.03
CA VAL A 310 -17.85 2.42 -3.38
C VAL A 310 -18.43 1.11 -3.89
N LYS A 311 -18.44 0.87 -5.22
CA LYS A 311 -18.90 -0.41 -5.80
C LYS A 311 -18.09 -1.60 -5.29
N ASN A 312 -16.76 -1.51 -5.35
CA ASN A 312 -15.87 -2.58 -4.92
C ASN A 312 -16.03 -2.90 -3.43
N LEU A 313 -16.10 -1.86 -2.59
CA LEU A 313 -16.23 -2.01 -1.14
C LEU A 313 -17.59 -2.55 -0.72
N SER A 314 -18.66 -2.09 -1.37
CA SER A 314 -20.02 -2.62 -1.11
C SER A 314 -20.14 -4.09 -1.52
N SER A 315 -19.49 -4.50 -2.63
CA SER A 315 -19.47 -5.90 -3.05
C SER A 315 -18.83 -6.79 -2.00
N VAL A 316 -17.60 -6.47 -1.60
CA VAL A 316 -16.86 -7.28 -0.62
C VAL A 316 -17.54 -7.30 0.75
N GLU A 317 -18.12 -6.18 1.20
CA GLU A 317 -18.85 -6.14 2.47
C GLU A 317 -20.06 -7.09 2.46
N ASN A 318 -20.82 -7.12 1.36
CA ASN A 318 -21.95 -8.04 1.19
C ASN A 318 -21.49 -9.51 1.14
N GLU A 319 -20.38 -9.80 0.49
CA GLU A 319 -19.78 -11.14 0.44
C GLU A 319 -19.37 -11.61 1.84
N CYS A 320 -18.72 -10.76 2.63
CA CYS A 320 -18.33 -11.08 4.01
C CYS A 320 -19.56 -11.34 4.90
N VAL A 321 -20.59 -10.52 4.80
CA VAL A 321 -21.84 -10.73 5.56
C VAL A 321 -22.51 -12.07 5.19
N ALA A 322 -22.53 -12.42 3.90
CA ALA A 322 -23.08 -13.70 3.47
C ALA A 322 -22.28 -14.88 4.03
N GLN A 323 -20.94 -14.81 4.03
CA GLN A 323 -20.08 -15.85 4.59
C GLN A 323 -20.31 -16.04 6.11
N ASP A 324 -20.44 -14.95 6.86
CA ASP A 324 -20.73 -15.00 8.30
C ASP A 324 -22.07 -15.67 8.61
N LEU A 325 -23.10 -15.45 7.76
CA LEU A 325 -24.41 -16.09 7.91
C LEU A 325 -24.35 -17.60 7.67
N PHE A 326 -23.58 -18.06 6.67
CA PHE A 326 -23.39 -19.50 6.40
C PHE A 326 -22.46 -20.20 7.38
N ALA A 327 -21.57 -19.46 8.05
CA ALA A 327 -20.68 -20.03 9.07
C ALA A 327 -21.38 -20.19 10.44
N ALA A 328 -22.53 -19.56 10.63
CA ALA A 328 -23.34 -19.62 11.86
C ALA A 328 -24.42 -20.75 11.83
N GLU A 329 -24.61 -21.45 10.72
CA GLU A 329 -25.41 -22.66 10.56
C GLU A 329 -24.54 -23.92 10.74
#